data_65d1b7964a3d73e556d75cc692ecb246
#
_entry.id   65d1b7964a3d73e556d75cc692ecb246
#
_cell.length_a   1.000
_cell.length_b   1.000
_cell.length_c   1.000
_cell.angle_alpha   90.00
_cell.angle_beta   90.00
_cell.angle_gamma   90.00
#
_symmetry.space_group_name_H-M   'P 1'
#
loop_
_entity.id
_entity.type
_entity.pdbx_description
1 polymer ?
#
loop_
_entity_poly.entity_id
_entity_poly.type
_entity_poly.pdbx_seq_one_letter_code
_entity_poly.pdbx_strand_id
1 'polypeptide(L)'
;MLHATAWRETSLIVQTFSRDHGCVAMVAKGAKRPYSVLRPVLSAFQPLLLSWTGNGEVKTLTRAEIMGVRALSGTALMSAWYMNELLLRLLPREDAHPLLFDAYDMALQQLSGGTRAAGALRRFEWTLLRETGYGVDEAEPDLSLIHI
;
A
#
# COMPACT_ATOMS: atom_id res chain seq x y z
N MET A 1 0.67 3.46 3.34
CA MET A 1 0.37 4.54 2.35
C MET A 1 0.97 4.16 1.02
N LEU A 2 0.18 4.25 -0.05
CA LEU A 2 0.62 3.91 -1.40
C LEU A 2 1.25 5.08 -2.14
N HIS A 3 0.68 6.26 -1.98
CA HIS A 3 1.11 7.44 -2.72
C HIS A 3 0.59 8.70 -2.04
N ALA A 4 1.30 9.81 -2.20
CA ALA A 4 0.88 11.12 -1.72
C ALA A 4 1.05 12.16 -2.82
N THR A 5 0.06 13.05 -2.95
CA THR A 5 0.07 14.14 -3.92
C THR A 5 -0.20 15.46 -3.20
N ALA A 6 0.49 16.51 -3.57
CA ALA A 6 0.24 17.85 -3.04
C ALA A 6 -1.21 18.27 -3.32
N TRP A 7 -1.88 18.83 -2.32
CA TRP A 7 -3.24 19.32 -2.42
C TRP A 7 -3.34 20.69 -1.79
N ARG A 8 -3.71 21.69 -2.58
CA ARG A 8 -3.70 23.08 -2.14
C ARG A 8 -2.30 23.46 -1.63
N GLU A 9 -2.18 24.48 -0.78
CA GLU A 9 -0.87 24.99 -0.35
C GLU A 9 -0.21 24.15 0.74
N THR A 10 -1.00 23.58 1.67
CA THR A 10 -0.46 22.98 2.89
C THR A 10 -0.88 21.54 3.13
N SER A 11 -1.69 20.95 2.25
CA SER A 11 -2.25 19.62 2.46
C SER A 11 -1.70 18.60 1.46
N LEU A 12 -1.88 17.32 1.79
CA LEU A 12 -1.61 16.19 0.90
C LEU A 12 -2.90 15.40 0.70
N ILE A 13 -3.10 14.85 -0.50
CA ILE A 13 -4.01 13.73 -0.69
C ILE A 13 -3.17 12.47 -0.64
N VAL A 14 -3.49 11.58 0.30
CA VAL A 14 -2.79 10.31 0.46
C VAL A 14 -3.67 9.17 0.00
N GLN A 15 -3.08 8.28 -0.79
CA GLN A 15 -3.70 7.03 -1.20
C GLN A 15 -3.23 5.94 -0.25
N THR A 16 -4.17 5.24 0.37
CA THR A 16 -3.86 4.21 1.37
C THR A 16 -4.47 2.88 0.97
N PHE A 17 -3.88 1.79 1.46
CA PHE A 17 -4.43 0.46 1.33
C PHE A 17 -4.59 -0.14 2.72
N SER A 18 -5.82 -0.52 3.06
CA SER A 18 -6.14 -1.11 4.35
C SER A 18 -6.73 -2.50 4.17
N ARG A 19 -6.58 -3.32 5.20
CA ARG A 19 -7.09 -4.68 5.19
C ARG A 19 -8.62 -4.74 5.11
N ASP A 20 -9.28 -3.88 5.88
CA ASP A 20 -10.73 -3.96 6.07
C ASP A 20 -11.52 -2.98 5.20
N HIS A 21 -10.88 -2.00 4.61
CA HIS A 21 -11.55 -0.95 3.83
C HIS A 21 -11.04 -0.83 2.39
N GLY A 22 -10.01 -1.59 2.02
CA GLY A 22 -9.42 -1.50 0.69
C GLY A 22 -8.62 -0.22 0.48
N CYS A 23 -8.65 0.30 -0.74
CA CYS A 23 -7.96 1.55 -1.08
C CYS A 23 -8.83 2.74 -0.68
N VAL A 24 -8.29 3.62 0.17
CA VAL A 24 -8.98 4.81 0.66
C VAL A 24 -8.12 6.03 0.40
N ALA A 25 -8.72 7.05 -0.22
CA ALA A 25 -8.08 8.35 -0.42
C ALA A 25 -8.45 9.29 0.72
N MET A 26 -7.47 10.02 1.25
CA MET A 26 -7.66 10.92 2.38
C MET A 26 -6.93 12.24 2.18
N VAL A 27 -7.53 13.33 2.63
CA VAL A 27 -6.83 14.60 2.76
C VAL A 27 -6.14 14.64 4.12
N ALA A 28 -4.83 14.85 4.11
CA ALA A 28 -4.03 15.12 5.30
C ALA A 28 -3.82 16.64 5.39
N LYS A 29 -4.68 17.30 6.16
CA LYS A 29 -4.66 18.76 6.27
C LYS A 29 -3.41 19.25 6.98
N GLY A 30 -2.76 20.23 6.38
CA GLY A 30 -1.56 20.85 6.96
C GLY A 30 -0.31 19.97 6.91
N ALA A 31 -0.35 18.79 6.28
CA ALA A 31 0.76 17.85 6.28
C ALA A 31 2.03 18.38 5.60
N LYS A 32 1.89 19.35 4.71
CA LYS A 32 3.04 19.98 4.05
C LYS A 32 3.72 21.08 4.88
N ARG A 33 3.11 21.48 5.98
CA ARG A 33 3.70 22.52 6.84
C ARG A 33 4.99 22.02 7.48
N PRO A 34 6.02 22.89 7.65
CA PRO A 34 7.34 22.47 8.16
C PRO A 34 7.31 21.74 9.50
N TYR A 35 6.37 22.12 10.39
CA TYR A 35 6.27 21.54 11.74
C TYR A 35 5.08 20.61 11.90
N SER A 36 4.52 20.10 10.81
CA SER A 36 3.40 19.17 10.87
C SER A 36 3.81 17.86 11.56
N VAL A 37 3.00 17.40 12.51
CA VAL A 37 3.21 16.09 13.15
C VAL A 37 2.91 14.93 12.19
N LEU A 38 2.13 15.18 11.12
CA LEU A 38 1.81 14.17 10.11
C LEU A 38 2.93 13.95 9.11
N ARG A 39 3.72 14.97 8.82
CA ARG A 39 4.73 14.92 7.76
C ARG A 39 5.73 13.77 7.91
N PRO A 40 6.36 13.55 9.09
CA PRO A 40 7.29 12.44 9.24
C PRO A 40 6.62 11.07 9.30
N VAL A 41 5.31 11.02 9.59
CA VAL A 41 4.56 9.76 9.70
C VAL A 41 4.11 9.27 8.33
N LEU A 42 3.71 10.17 7.43
CA LEU A 42 3.16 9.83 6.12
C LEU A 42 4.27 9.48 5.14
N SER A 43 4.73 8.26 5.23
CA SER A 43 5.76 7.70 4.36
C SER A 43 5.25 6.42 3.71
N ALA A 44 5.58 6.25 2.43
CA ALA A 44 5.19 5.05 1.69
C ALA A 44 5.79 3.78 2.32
N PHE A 45 5.08 2.67 2.19
CA PHE A 45 5.47 1.33 2.61
C PHE A 45 5.52 1.08 4.11
N GLN A 46 5.39 2.11 4.94
CA GLN A 46 5.40 1.93 6.38
C GLN A 46 4.03 1.48 6.89
N PRO A 47 3.98 0.54 7.86
CA PRO A 47 2.72 0.17 8.48
C PRO A 47 2.23 1.31 9.37
N LEU A 48 1.02 1.77 9.12
CA LEU A 48 0.41 2.90 9.81
C LEU A 48 -0.94 2.51 10.40
N LEU A 49 -1.26 3.06 11.56
CA LEU A 49 -2.61 3.05 12.08
C LEU A 49 -3.24 4.41 11.78
N LEU A 50 -4.31 4.39 10.98
CA LEU A 50 -4.97 5.59 10.51
C LEU A 50 -6.40 5.68 11.02
N SER A 51 -6.83 6.90 11.34
CA SER A 51 -8.22 7.22 11.61
C SER A 51 -8.67 8.32 10.66
N TRP A 52 -9.90 8.22 10.18
CA TRP A 52 -10.42 9.20 9.23
C TRP A 52 -11.92 9.39 9.42
N THR A 53 -12.45 10.49 8.85
CA THR A 53 -13.88 10.82 8.84
C THR A 53 -14.29 11.22 7.44
N GLY A 54 -15.58 11.26 7.20
CA GLY A 54 -16.18 11.73 5.95
C GLY A 54 -16.94 10.64 5.21
N ASN A 55 -17.87 11.08 4.37
CA ASN A 55 -18.74 10.20 3.59
C ASN A 55 -18.48 10.25 2.07
N GLY A 56 -17.64 11.18 1.60
CA GLY A 56 -17.30 11.33 0.21
C GLY A 56 -16.24 10.33 -0.25
N GLU A 57 -15.87 10.43 -1.52
CA GLU A 57 -14.81 9.58 -2.10
C GLU A 57 -13.44 9.87 -1.48
N VAL A 58 -13.20 11.11 -1.09
CA VAL A 58 -11.97 11.49 -0.40
C VAL A 58 -12.32 11.78 1.05
N LYS A 59 -11.76 11.00 1.95
CA LYS A 59 -11.98 11.14 3.39
C LYS A 59 -11.07 12.23 3.96
N THR A 60 -11.22 12.52 5.23
CA THR A 60 -10.33 13.41 5.97
C THR A 60 -9.56 12.62 7.00
N LEU A 61 -8.23 12.60 6.88
CA LEU A 61 -7.35 11.96 7.86
C LEU A 61 -7.40 12.73 9.17
N THR A 62 -7.71 12.05 10.28
CA THR A 62 -7.78 12.67 11.60
C THR A 62 -6.61 12.26 12.49
N ARG A 63 -6.04 11.07 12.29
CA ARG A 63 -4.93 10.59 13.10
C ARG A 63 -4.10 9.59 12.31
N ALA A 64 -2.78 9.62 12.51
CA ALA A 64 -1.85 8.65 11.94
C ALA A 64 -0.76 8.31 12.95
N GLU A 65 -0.49 7.02 13.13
CA GLU A 65 0.56 6.52 14.01
C GLU A 65 1.43 5.52 13.26
N ILE A 66 2.74 5.58 13.50
CA ILE A 66 3.68 4.60 12.95
C ILE A 66 3.57 3.31 13.77
N MET A 67 3.34 2.18 13.09
CA MET A 67 3.21 0.87 13.70
C MET A 67 4.46 0.01 13.54
N GLY A 68 5.45 0.52 12.85
CA GLY A 68 6.72 -0.16 12.60
C GLY A 68 7.52 0.58 11.56
N VAL A 69 8.74 0.11 11.29
CA VAL A 69 9.62 0.70 10.29
C VAL A 69 10.12 -0.40 9.36
N ARG A 70 10.03 -0.15 8.05
CA ARG A 70 10.58 -1.01 7.01
C ARG A 70 11.63 -0.24 6.24
N ALA A 71 12.84 -0.79 6.21
CA ALA A 71 13.94 -0.21 5.44
C ALA A 71 13.95 -0.84 4.05
N LEU A 72 13.69 -0.03 3.03
CA LEU A 72 13.69 -0.46 1.63
C LEU A 72 14.67 0.38 0.84
N SER A 73 15.51 -0.27 0.04
CA SER A 73 16.51 0.40 -0.79
C SER A 73 16.79 -0.41 -2.05
N GLY A 74 17.37 0.26 -3.05
CA GLY A 74 17.79 -0.39 -4.30
C GLY A 74 16.64 -1.12 -5.00
N THR A 75 16.88 -2.34 -5.44
CA THR A 75 15.90 -3.15 -6.16
C THR A 75 14.67 -3.48 -5.32
N ALA A 76 14.83 -3.62 -4.01
CA ALA A 76 13.71 -3.84 -3.10
C ALA A 76 12.73 -2.65 -3.12
N LEU A 77 13.26 -1.44 -3.10
CA LEU A 77 12.43 -0.24 -3.20
C LEU A 77 11.71 -0.16 -4.54
N MET A 78 12.38 -0.50 -5.63
CA MET A 78 11.76 -0.53 -6.97
C MET A 78 10.63 -1.56 -7.03
N SER A 79 10.82 -2.73 -6.46
CA SER A 79 9.78 -3.76 -6.39
C SER A 79 8.58 -3.29 -5.56
N ALA A 80 8.82 -2.59 -4.47
CA ALA A 80 7.76 -2.04 -3.64
C ALA A 80 6.95 -0.98 -4.40
N TRP A 81 7.60 -0.07 -5.13
CA TRP A 81 6.91 0.90 -5.97
C TRP A 81 6.10 0.23 -7.08
N TYR A 82 6.61 -0.83 -7.68
CA TYR A 82 5.88 -1.62 -8.65
C TYR A 82 4.58 -2.19 -8.06
N MET A 83 4.63 -2.75 -6.85
CA MET A 83 3.42 -3.25 -6.19
C MET A 83 2.40 -2.14 -5.94
N ASN A 84 2.86 -0.97 -5.46
CA ASN A 84 1.98 0.17 -5.23
C ASN A 84 1.32 0.65 -6.52
N GLU A 85 2.07 0.70 -7.61
CA GLU A 85 1.55 1.06 -8.93
C GLU A 85 0.43 0.12 -9.37
N LEU A 86 0.62 -1.18 -9.19
CA LEU A 86 -0.40 -2.17 -9.53
C LEU A 86 -1.67 -1.98 -8.70
N LEU A 87 -1.53 -1.75 -7.39
CA LEU A 87 -2.68 -1.52 -6.53
C LEU A 87 -3.44 -0.27 -6.93
N LEU A 88 -2.73 0.81 -7.21
CA LEU A 88 -3.34 2.08 -7.60
C LEU A 88 -4.10 1.98 -8.92
N ARG A 89 -3.61 1.16 -9.85
CA ARG A 89 -4.23 1.01 -11.17
C ARG A 89 -5.36 0.00 -11.21
N LEU A 90 -5.28 -1.07 -10.44
CA LEU A 90 -6.15 -2.23 -10.60
C LEU A 90 -7.24 -2.35 -9.54
N LEU A 91 -7.05 -1.76 -8.34
CA LEU A 91 -8.06 -1.88 -7.29
C LEU A 91 -9.07 -0.74 -7.34
N PRO A 92 -10.38 -1.05 -7.32
CA PRO A 92 -11.39 -0.04 -7.08
C PRO A 92 -11.28 0.50 -5.65
N ARG A 93 -11.78 1.71 -5.45
CA ARG A 93 -11.77 2.33 -4.13
C ARG A 93 -12.77 1.66 -3.18
N GLU A 94 -12.38 1.59 -1.91
CA GLU A 94 -13.23 1.15 -0.79
C GLU A 94 -13.82 -0.25 -0.97
N ASP A 95 -13.06 -1.11 -1.65
CA ASP A 95 -13.40 -2.51 -1.83
C ASP A 95 -12.36 -3.36 -1.10
N ALA A 96 -12.76 -3.99 0.00
CA ALA A 96 -11.85 -4.72 0.87
C ALA A 96 -11.33 -6.00 0.22
N HIS A 97 -10.02 -6.20 0.28
CA HIS A 97 -9.35 -7.42 -0.19
C HIS A 97 -8.34 -7.88 0.87
N PRO A 98 -8.82 -8.50 1.97
CA PRO A 98 -7.93 -8.87 3.09
C PRO A 98 -6.79 -9.79 2.69
N LEU A 99 -7.05 -10.78 1.84
CA LEU A 99 -6.01 -11.71 1.39
C LEU A 99 -4.94 -11.00 0.56
N LEU A 100 -5.34 -10.06 -0.26
CA LEU A 100 -4.40 -9.25 -1.03
C LEU A 100 -3.58 -8.34 -0.13
N PHE A 101 -4.21 -7.75 0.87
CA PHE A 101 -3.49 -6.94 1.85
C PHE A 101 -2.43 -7.78 2.57
N ASP A 102 -2.78 -8.99 3.00
CA ASP A 102 -1.84 -9.89 3.66
C ASP A 102 -0.67 -10.27 2.74
N ALA A 103 -0.94 -10.53 1.46
CA ALA A 103 0.10 -10.83 0.47
C ALA A 103 1.02 -9.61 0.24
N TYR A 104 0.45 -8.42 0.16
CA TYR A 104 1.19 -7.17 0.04
C TYR A 104 2.10 -6.93 1.25
N ASP A 105 1.56 -7.08 2.44
CA ASP A 105 2.31 -6.89 3.69
C ASP A 105 3.46 -7.90 3.81
N MET A 106 3.22 -9.16 3.49
CA MET A 106 4.24 -10.20 3.50
C MET A 106 5.37 -9.88 2.50
N ALA A 107 5.02 -9.43 1.30
CA ALA A 107 6.03 -9.07 0.30
C ALA A 107 6.90 -7.90 0.78
N LEU A 108 6.29 -6.87 1.38
CA LEU A 108 7.05 -5.75 1.94
C LEU A 108 7.98 -6.18 3.08
N GLN A 109 7.52 -7.06 3.95
CA GLN A 109 8.36 -7.58 5.04
C GLN A 109 9.58 -8.31 4.49
N GLN A 110 9.41 -9.16 3.48
CA GLN A 110 10.51 -9.89 2.89
C GLN A 110 11.47 -9.00 2.11
N LEU A 111 10.94 -8.00 1.40
CA LEU A 111 11.79 -7.01 0.72
C LEU A 111 12.64 -6.23 1.70
N SER A 112 12.07 -5.82 2.84
CA SER A 112 12.80 -5.05 3.84
C SER A 112 13.83 -5.90 4.62
N GLY A 113 13.60 -7.18 4.71
CA GLY A 113 14.51 -8.11 5.39
C GLY A 113 15.75 -8.48 4.61
N GLY A 114 15.89 -8.02 3.37
CA GLY A 114 17.02 -8.38 2.51
C GLY A 114 17.02 -9.83 2.04
N THR A 115 15.94 -10.57 2.29
CA THR A 115 15.78 -11.95 1.84
C THR A 115 15.27 -12.02 0.41
N ARG A 116 15.33 -13.22 -0.20
CA ARG A 116 14.74 -13.44 -1.53
C ARG A 116 13.24 -13.29 -1.45
N ALA A 117 12.72 -12.26 -2.07
CA ALA A 117 11.30 -11.93 -2.04
C ALA A 117 10.55 -12.36 -3.31
N ALA A 118 11.23 -13.08 -4.23
CA ALA A 118 10.64 -13.45 -5.51
C ALA A 118 9.31 -14.20 -5.37
N GLY A 119 9.27 -15.20 -4.47
CA GLY A 119 8.05 -15.98 -4.22
C GLY A 119 6.92 -15.12 -3.66
N ALA A 120 7.23 -14.24 -2.71
CA ALA A 120 6.23 -13.35 -2.11
C ALA A 120 5.69 -12.34 -3.13
N LEU A 121 6.57 -11.81 -3.99
CA LEU A 121 6.16 -10.89 -5.05
C LEU A 121 5.24 -11.58 -6.07
N ARG A 122 5.56 -12.81 -6.45
CA ARG A 122 4.70 -13.60 -7.35
C ARG A 122 3.36 -13.93 -6.70
N ARG A 123 3.36 -14.29 -5.43
CA ARG A 123 2.12 -14.52 -4.68
C ARG A 123 1.26 -13.27 -4.61
N PHE A 124 1.85 -12.11 -4.41
CA PHE A 124 1.14 -10.83 -4.45
C PHE A 124 0.51 -10.60 -5.82
N GLU A 125 1.28 -10.74 -6.89
CA GLU A 125 0.77 -10.55 -8.25
C GLU A 125 -0.37 -11.51 -8.59
N TRP A 126 -0.21 -12.79 -8.23
CA TRP A 126 -1.23 -13.80 -8.47
C TRP A 126 -2.51 -13.48 -7.68
N THR A 127 -2.38 -13.12 -6.42
CA THR A 127 -3.53 -12.76 -5.58
C THR A 127 -4.25 -11.54 -6.14
N LEU A 128 -3.49 -10.55 -6.60
CA LEU A 128 -4.06 -9.35 -7.21
C LEU A 128 -4.88 -9.70 -8.46
N LEU A 129 -4.34 -10.50 -9.35
CA LEU A 129 -5.04 -10.91 -10.56
C LEU A 129 -6.31 -11.71 -10.23
N ARG A 130 -6.23 -12.61 -9.28
CA ARG A 130 -7.37 -13.39 -8.83
C ARG A 130 -8.46 -12.51 -8.22
N GLU A 131 -8.09 -11.60 -7.32
CA GLU A 131 -9.04 -10.74 -6.60
C GLU A 131 -9.68 -9.70 -7.53
N THR A 132 -8.99 -9.30 -8.58
CA THR A 132 -9.52 -8.33 -9.56
C THR A 132 -10.22 -8.99 -10.75
N GLY A 133 -10.23 -10.32 -10.82
CA GLY A 133 -10.94 -11.05 -11.88
C GLY A 133 -10.20 -11.08 -13.23
N TYR A 134 -8.90 -10.85 -13.27
CA TYR A 134 -8.14 -10.82 -14.53
C TYR A 134 -7.68 -12.21 -14.99
N GLY A 135 -8.59 -13.19 -15.00
CA GLY A 135 -8.39 -14.39 -15.81
C GLY A 135 -7.41 -15.41 -15.28
N VAL A 136 -7.38 -15.65 -13.99
CA VAL A 136 -6.51 -16.65 -13.37
C VAL A 136 -7.29 -17.92 -13.09
N ASP A 137 -6.64 -19.06 -13.29
CA ASP A 137 -7.20 -20.36 -12.90
C ASP A 137 -7.38 -20.42 -11.38
N GLU A 138 -8.31 -21.27 -10.93
CA GLU A 138 -8.61 -21.41 -9.51
C GLU A 138 -7.45 -21.98 -8.70
N ALA A 139 -6.55 -22.73 -9.35
CA ALA A 139 -5.41 -23.34 -8.68
C ALA A 139 -4.27 -22.31 -8.51
N GLU A 140 -3.72 -22.25 -7.30
CA GLU A 140 -2.55 -21.43 -7.04
C GLU A 140 -1.34 -21.98 -7.82
N PRO A 141 -0.60 -21.14 -8.55
CA PRO A 141 0.57 -21.60 -9.28
C PRO A 141 1.69 -22.04 -8.35
N ASP A 142 2.51 -22.97 -8.83
CA ASP A 142 3.71 -23.36 -8.11
C ASP A 142 4.76 -22.25 -8.19
N LEU A 143 4.86 -21.46 -7.15
CA LEU A 143 5.73 -20.31 -7.10
C LEU A 143 7.20 -20.68 -6.89
N SER A 144 7.50 -21.94 -6.56
CA SER A 144 8.88 -22.41 -6.38
C SER A 144 9.68 -22.44 -7.68
N LEU A 145 8.99 -22.50 -8.81
CA LEU A 145 9.60 -22.55 -10.15
C LEU A 145 9.77 -21.17 -10.78
N ILE A 146 9.31 -20.10 -10.11
CA ILE A 146 9.36 -18.75 -10.64
C ILE A 146 10.62 -18.05 -10.13
N HIS A 147 11.45 -17.60 -11.10
CA HIS A 147 12.67 -16.86 -10.84
C HIS A 147 12.56 -15.45 -11.38
N ILE A 148 13.03 -14.51 -10.59
CA ILE A 148 13.09 -13.09 -10.97
C ILE A 148 14.53 -12.62 -10.87
#